data_8e09f48a9b1b6b16eb485a548ae01c0f
#
_entry.id   8e09f48a9b1b6b16eb485a548ae01c0f
#
_cell.length_a   1.000
_cell.length_b   1.000
_cell.length_c   1.000
_cell.angle_alpha   90.00
_cell.angle_beta   90.00
_cell.angle_gamma   90.00
#
_symmetry.space_group_name_H-M   'P 1'
#
loop_
_entity.id
_entity.type
_entity.pdbx_description
1 polymer ?
#
loop_
_entity_poly.entity_id
_entity_poly.type
_entity_poly.pdbx_seq_one_letter_code
_entity_poly.pdbx_strand_id
1 'polypeptide(L)'
;MEGLKQIEVYRQNASYARQHGEMAIYQRSNVANVACRNAIEEAIRLHFDGMRLDVRGAQKVLETFGAPRVLLVLANTVQQKAWDGRFSVENRKWAQTYELPVDEELAGDRRSAYVVQSHPAVLDGFIQQTRQLVQERAIQQNKERLQDKLHPAKLPAQPRKSRAAAQER
;
A
#
# COMPACT_ATOMS: atom_id res chain seq x y z
N MET A 1 -17.09 1.74 2.84
CA MET A 1 -15.85 1.46 3.53
C MET A 1 -14.80 2.53 3.31
N GLU A 2 -15.26 3.74 3.24
CA GLU A 2 -14.34 4.83 2.99
C GLU A 2 -13.31 5.00 4.07
N GLY A 3 -13.66 4.64 5.28
CA GLY A 3 -12.74 4.86 6.39
C GLY A 3 -11.48 4.02 6.37
N LEU A 4 -11.49 2.89 5.65
CA LEU A 4 -10.36 1.97 5.71
C LEU A 4 -9.09 2.55 5.10
N LYS A 5 -9.24 3.29 4.01
CA LYS A 5 -8.09 3.89 3.35
C LYS A 5 -7.46 4.99 4.18
N GLN A 6 -8.23 5.60 5.04
CA GLN A 6 -7.78 6.72 5.85
C GLN A 6 -7.19 6.31 7.19
N ILE A 7 -7.30 5.03 7.55
CA ILE A 7 -6.68 4.54 8.76
C ILE A 7 -5.19 4.35 8.49
N GLU A 8 -4.36 5.11 9.20
CA GLU A 8 -2.94 5.02 9.00
C GLU A 8 -2.38 3.70 9.51
N VAL A 9 -1.34 3.22 8.85
CA VAL A 9 -0.64 2.02 9.28
C VAL A 9 0.16 2.36 10.53
N TYR A 10 -0.07 1.62 11.62
CA TYR A 10 0.68 1.78 12.84
C TYR A 10 1.97 0.96 12.71
N ARG A 11 3.11 1.61 12.89
CA ARG A 11 4.39 0.98 12.56
C ARG A 11 5.21 0.57 13.77
N GLN A 12 4.64 0.68 14.96
CA GLN A 12 5.31 0.27 16.17
C GLN A 12 4.63 -0.94 16.79
N ASN A 13 5.29 -1.58 17.75
CA ASN A 13 4.70 -2.75 18.40
C ASN A 13 3.73 -2.34 19.50
N ALA A 14 3.07 -3.34 20.09
CA ALA A 14 2.06 -3.09 21.13
C ALA A 14 2.67 -2.47 22.38
N SER A 15 3.89 -2.87 22.71
CA SER A 15 4.57 -2.33 23.88
C SER A 15 4.79 -0.83 23.74
N TYR A 16 5.25 -0.40 22.58
CA TYR A 16 5.42 1.02 22.28
C TYR A 16 4.08 1.75 22.37
N ALA A 17 3.03 1.18 21.78
CA ALA A 17 1.71 1.79 21.80
C ALA A 17 1.18 1.95 23.21
N ARG A 18 1.40 0.94 24.06
CA ARG A 18 0.96 1.01 25.44
C ARG A 18 1.69 2.11 26.19
N GLN A 19 2.98 2.22 26.00
CA GLN A 19 3.79 3.23 26.68
C GLN A 19 3.43 4.64 26.25
N HIS A 20 2.96 4.82 25.02
CA HIS A 20 2.66 6.15 24.47
C HIS A 20 1.17 6.46 24.42
N GLY A 21 0.34 5.61 25.03
CA GLY A 21 -1.10 5.89 25.03
C GLY A 21 -1.76 5.75 23.68
N GLU A 22 -1.21 4.90 22.80
CA GLU A 22 -1.68 4.77 21.42
C GLU A 22 -2.29 3.41 21.13
N MET A 23 -2.74 2.71 22.16
CA MET A 23 -3.32 1.38 21.96
C MET A 23 -4.55 1.39 21.07
N ALA A 24 -5.37 2.44 21.13
CA ALA A 24 -6.56 2.51 20.29
C ALA A 24 -6.18 2.59 18.81
N ILE A 25 -5.16 3.39 18.49
CA ILE A 25 -4.67 3.54 17.11
C ILE A 25 -4.03 2.24 16.65
N TYR A 26 -3.25 1.61 17.51
CA TYR A 26 -2.61 0.33 17.22
C TYR A 26 -3.66 -0.74 16.90
N GLN A 27 -4.69 -0.84 17.72
CA GLN A 27 -5.72 -1.86 17.52
C GLN A 27 -6.53 -1.59 16.26
N ARG A 28 -6.83 -0.33 15.98
CA ARG A 28 -7.56 0.03 14.77
C ARG A 28 -6.77 -0.35 13.52
N SER A 29 -5.47 -0.10 13.54
CA SER A 29 -4.61 -0.47 12.43
C SER A 29 -4.58 -1.99 12.23
N ASN A 30 -4.51 -2.75 13.32
CA ASN A 30 -4.49 -4.20 13.22
C ASN A 30 -5.80 -4.76 12.68
N VAL A 31 -6.93 -4.18 13.08
CA VAL A 31 -8.22 -4.58 12.53
C VAL A 31 -8.25 -4.33 11.03
N ALA A 32 -7.73 -3.18 10.60
CA ALA A 32 -7.66 -2.86 9.19
C ALA A 32 -6.71 -3.80 8.44
N ASN A 33 -5.61 -4.22 9.07
CA ASN A 33 -4.70 -5.19 8.46
C ASN A 33 -5.40 -6.52 8.21
N VAL A 34 -6.19 -6.99 9.18
CA VAL A 34 -6.94 -8.23 9.02
C VAL A 34 -7.98 -8.10 7.92
N ALA A 35 -8.68 -6.97 7.88
CA ALA A 35 -9.65 -6.72 6.82
C ALA A 35 -8.98 -6.69 5.44
N CYS A 36 -7.79 -6.12 5.36
CA CYS A 36 -7.03 -6.08 4.13
C CYS A 36 -6.62 -7.49 3.69
N ARG A 37 -6.14 -8.30 4.63
CA ARG A 37 -5.81 -9.70 4.33
C ARG A 37 -7.02 -10.43 3.76
N ASN A 38 -8.17 -10.27 4.40
CA ASN A 38 -9.39 -10.93 3.93
C ASN A 38 -9.77 -10.45 2.53
N ALA A 39 -9.61 -9.17 2.26
CA ALA A 39 -9.92 -8.62 0.94
C ALA A 39 -8.97 -9.14 -0.13
N ILE A 40 -7.71 -9.33 0.21
CA ILE A 40 -6.74 -9.91 -0.73
C ILE A 40 -7.13 -11.34 -1.07
N GLU A 41 -7.47 -12.14 -0.06
CA GLU A 41 -7.89 -13.52 -0.28
C GLU A 41 -9.13 -13.58 -1.15
N GLU A 42 -10.09 -12.71 -0.89
CA GLU A 42 -11.32 -12.65 -1.67
C GLU A 42 -11.05 -12.19 -3.10
N ALA A 43 -10.18 -11.21 -3.28
CA ALA A 43 -9.83 -10.72 -4.61
C ALA A 43 -9.19 -11.83 -5.45
N ILE A 44 -8.29 -12.59 -4.84
CA ILE A 44 -7.66 -13.71 -5.53
C ILE A 44 -8.71 -14.75 -5.89
N ARG A 45 -9.61 -15.07 -4.97
CA ARG A 45 -10.65 -16.05 -5.22
C ARG A 45 -11.55 -15.63 -6.37
N LEU A 46 -11.88 -14.35 -6.46
CA LEU A 46 -12.81 -13.86 -7.47
C LEU A 46 -12.16 -13.62 -8.83
N HIS A 47 -10.86 -13.32 -8.84
CA HIS A 47 -10.19 -12.87 -10.05
C HIS A 47 -9.17 -13.85 -10.61
N PHE A 48 -9.04 -15.01 -10.01
CA PHE A 48 -8.17 -16.08 -10.53
C PHE A 48 -9.03 -17.17 -11.14
N ASP A 49 -8.83 -17.42 -12.43
CA ASP A 49 -9.66 -18.38 -13.16
C ASP A 49 -9.03 -19.77 -13.25
N GLY A 50 -7.94 -20.01 -12.51
CA GLY A 50 -7.20 -21.26 -12.57
C GLY A 50 -5.96 -21.18 -13.42
N MET A 51 -5.86 -20.15 -14.26
CA MET A 51 -4.68 -19.96 -15.11
C MET A 51 -4.14 -18.54 -15.04
N ARG A 52 -5.02 -17.56 -14.96
CA ARG A 52 -4.62 -16.16 -14.97
C ARG A 52 -5.26 -15.40 -13.82
N LEU A 53 -4.51 -14.45 -13.31
CA LEU A 53 -4.97 -13.57 -12.27
C LEU A 53 -5.26 -12.19 -12.87
N ASP A 54 -6.52 -11.78 -12.81
CA ASP A 54 -6.95 -10.50 -13.35
C ASP A 54 -6.49 -9.37 -12.43
N VAL A 55 -5.85 -8.37 -13.03
CA VAL A 55 -5.26 -7.26 -12.29
C VAL A 55 -6.31 -6.42 -11.55
N ARG A 56 -7.59 -6.52 -11.95
CA ARG A 56 -8.65 -5.74 -11.29
C ARG A 56 -8.79 -6.08 -9.82
N GLY A 57 -8.43 -7.30 -9.42
CA GLY A 57 -8.44 -7.65 -8.00
C GLY A 57 -7.47 -6.81 -7.20
N ALA A 58 -6.24 -6.69 -7.68
CA ALA A 58 -5.23 -5.87 -7.01
C ALA A 58 -5.63 -4.39 -7.03
N GLN A 59 -6.19 -3.92 -8.15
CA GLN A 59 -6.64 -2.53 -8.24
C GLN A 59 -7.68 -2.21 -7.17
N LYS A 60 -8.66 -3.10 -7.02
CA LYS A 60 -9.74 -2.87 -6.06
C LYS A 60 -9.23 -2.85 -4.63
N VAL A 61 -8.33 -3.77 -4.29
CA VAL A 61 -7.78 -3.81 -2.94
C VAL A 61 -6.98 -2.55 -2.65
N LEU A 62 -6.18 -2.10 -3.62
CA LEU A 62 -5.42 -0.86 -3.46
C LEU A 62 -6.32 0.35 -3.27
N GLU A 63 -7.44 0.41 -4.00
CA GLU A 63 -8.38 1.51 -3.84
C GLU A 63 -9.05 1.51 -2.48
N THR A 64 -9.32 0.33 -1.95
CA THR A 64 -10.04 0.20 -0.68
C THR A 64 -9.15 0.52 0.51
N PHE A 65 -7.92 0.02 0.50
CA PHE A 65 -7.05 0.08 1.69
C PHE A 65 -5.87 1.03 1.56
N GLY A 66 -5.51 1.39 0.34
CA GLY A 66 -4.33 2.20 0.11
C GLY A 66 -3.06 1.37 0.03
N ALA A 67 -2.10 1.86 -0.76
CA ALA A 67 -0.86 1.14 -1.01
C ALA A 67 -0.05 0.82 0.26
N PRO A 68 0.09 1.74 1.22
CA PRO A 68 0.91 1.43 2.39
C PRO A 68 0.45 0.19 3.15
N ARG A 69 -0.86 0.04 3.35
CA ARG A 69 -1.39 -1.11 4.08
C ARG A 69 -1.32 -2.38 3.26
N VAL A 70 -1.70 -2.30 1.98
CA VAL A 70 -1.68 -3.48 1.12
C VAL A 70 -0.27 -4.05 1.02
N LEU A 71 0.71 -3.18 0.78
CA LEU A 71 2.10 -3.63 0.67
C LEU A 71 2.62 -4.18 1.98
N LEU A 72 2.22 -3.60 3.10
CA LEU A 72 2.64 -4.09 4.41
C LEU A 72 2.09 -5.49 4.68
N VAL A 73 0.82 -5.72 4.37
CA VAL A 73 0.20 -7.04 4.59
C VAL A 73 0.87 -8.08 3.69
N LEU A 74 1.15 -7.74 2.45
CA LEU A 74 1.82 -8.65 1.53
C LEU A 74 3.26 -8.94 1.96
N ALA A 75 4.00 -7.91 2.36
CA ALA A 75 5.37 -8.10 2.82
C ALA A 75 5.41 -8.95 4.08
N ASN A 76 4.49 -8.71 5.00
CA ASN A 76 4.38 -9.52 6.21
C ASN A 76 4.14 -11.00 5.88
N THR A 77 3.26 -11.26 4.92
CA THR A 77 2.96 -12.62 4.52
C THR A 77 4.20 -13.32 3.98
N VAL A 78 4.95 -12.65 3.11
CA VAL A 78 6.15 -13.24 2.54
C VAL A 78 7.21 -13.47 3.61
N GLN A 79 7.38 -12.52 4.54
CA GLN A 79 8.33 -12.70 5.63
C GLN A 79 7.98 -13.89 6.51
N GLN A 80 6.69 -14.05 6.83
CA GLN A 80 6.23 -15.17 7.66
C GLN A 80 6.39 -16.50 6.97
N LYS A 81 6.42 -16.51 5.64
CA LYS A 81 6.53 -17.72 4.84
C LYS A 81 7.82 -17.71 4.01
N ALA A 82 8.87 -17.13 4.54
CA ALA A 82 10.13 -17.00 3.80
C ALA A 82 10.73 -18.35 3.41
N TRP A 83 10.34 -19.42 4.11
CA TRP A 83 10.79 -20.77 3.82
C TRP A 83 10.18 -21.35 2.54
N ASP A 84 9.12 -20.73 2.02
CA ASP A 84 8.37 -21.25 0.89
C ASP A 84 9.02 -20.81 -0.42
N GLY A 85 9.59 -21.76 -1.16
CA GLY A 85 10.29 -21.47 -2.40
C GLY A 85 9.40 -21.09 -3.56
N ARG A 86 8.08 -21.13 -3.39
CA ARG A 86 7.17 -20.74 -4.46
C ARG A 86 7.05 -19.23 -4.61
N PHE A 87 7.50 -18.46 -3.61
CA PHE A 87 7.62 -17.01 -3.78
C PHE A 87 8.89 -16.71 -4.59
N SER A 88 8.78 -15.76 -5.51
CA SER A 88 9.91 -15.38 -6.34
C SER A 88 11.02 -14.74 -5.50
N VAL A 89 12.24 -14.82 -6.01
CA VAL A 89 13.39 -14.19 -5.35
C VAL A 89 13.17 -12.69 -5.23
N GLU A 90 12.62 -12.08 -6.27
CA GLU A 90 12.35 -10.64 -6.25
C GLU A 90 11.40 -10.25 -5.14
N ASN A 91 10.30 -10.99 -5.01
CA ASN A 91 9.32 -10.67 -3.98
C ASN A 91 9.85 -10.95 -2.59
N ARG A 92 10.68 -11.99 -2.43
CA ARG A 92 11.29 -12.27 -1.14
C ARG A 92 12.27 -11.15 -0.75
N LYS A 93 13.07 -10.67 -1.69
CA LYS A 93 13.97 -9.56 -1.43
C LYS A 93 13.20 -8.28 -1.11
N TRP A 94 12.16 -8.03 -1.87
CA TRP A 94 11.33 -6.86 -1.64
C TRP A 94 10.73 -6.89 -0.22
N ALA A 95 10.19 -8.02 0.19
CA ALA A 95 9.57 -8.15 1.51
C ALA A 95 10.57 -7.90 2.63
N GLN A 96 11.83 -8.24 2.42
CA GLN A 96 12.86 -8.03 3.43
C GLN A 96 13.19 -6.56 3.66
N THR A 97 12.77 -5.68 2.76
CA THR A 97 12.99 -4.24 2.96
C THR A 97 12.03 -3.65 3.98
N TYR A 98 11.01 -4.39 4.39
CA TYR A 98 10.03 -3.91 5.35
C TYR A 98 10.45 -4.27 6.76
N GLU A 99 10.51 -3.25 7.63
CA GLU A 99 10.71 -3.46 9.05
C GLU A 99 9.34 -3.55 9.70
N LEU A 100 9.01 -4.73 10.19
CA LEU A 100 7.71 -4.97 10.79
C LEU A 100 7.89 -5.17 12.29
N PRO A 101 7.08 -4.48 13.10
CA PRO A 101 7.22 -4.57 14.55
C PRO A 101 6.86 -5.97 15.05
N VAL A 102 7.57 -6.41 16.07
CA VAL A 102 7.36 -7.72 16.69
C VAL A 102 6.88 -7.51 18.12
N ASP A 103 5.81 -8.21 18.48
CA ASP A 103 5.23 -8.15 19.83
C ASP A 103 5.67 -9.39 20.61
N GLU A 104 6.87 -9.32 21.17
CA GLU A 104 7.43 -10.48 21.88
C GLU A 104 6.71 -10.77 23.19
N GLU A 105 6.09 -9.76 23.78
CA GLU A 105 5.44 -9.91 25.06
C GLU A 105 4.04 -10.55 24.97
N LEU A 106 3.46 -10.60 23.78
CA LEU A 106 2.12 -11.10 23.63
C LEU A 106 2.17 -12.57 23.20
N ALA A 107 1.30 -13.36 23.79
CA ALA A 107 1.14 -14.73 23.37
C ALA A 107 0.62 -14.72 21.93
N GLY A 108 1.46 -15.13 21.02
CA GLY A 108 1.13 -15.09 19.61
C GLY A 108 1.39 -13.73 19.01
N ASP A 109 2.20 -13.75 17.99
CA ASP A 109 2.56 -12.54 17.25
C ASP A 109 1.33 -12.07 16.45
N ARG A 110 0.92 -10.82 16.67
CA ARG A 110 -0.22 -10.26 15.94
C ARG A 110 -0.02 -10.26 14.45
N ARG A 111 1.20 -10.29 13.99
CA ARG A 111 1.51 -10.39 12.57
C ARG A 111 0.92 -11.64 11.93
N SER A 112 0.73 -12.69 12.70
CA SER A 112 0.12 -13.93 12.19
C SER A 112 -1.33 -13.74 11.80
N ALA A 113 -2.02 -12.78 12.40
CA ALA A 113 -3.44 -12.57 12.16
C ALA A 113 -3.73 -12.03 10.77
N TYR A 114 -2.75 -11.40 10.12
CA TYR A 114 -2.95 -10.86 8.77
C TYR A 114 -1.98 -11.44 7.76
N VAL A 115 -1.68 -12.73 7.91
CA VAL A 115 -0.96 -13.50 6.88
C VAL A 115 -1.97 -14.01 5.87
N VAL A 116 -1.75 -13.71 4.59
CA VAL A 116 -2.64 -14.14 3.52
C VAL A 116 -2.46 -15.65 3.33
N GLN A 117 -3.55 -16.38 3.26
CA GLN A 117 -3.53 -17.84 3.18
C GLN A 117 -3.73 -18.39 1.77
N SER A 118 -3.82 -17.53 0.78
CA SER A 118 -3.96 -17.95 -0.61
C SER A 118 -2.76 -18.78 -1.06
N HIS A 119 -2.95 -19.55 -2.12
CA HIS A 119 -1.89 -20.40 -2.67
C HIS A 119 -0.66 -19.54 -2.98
N PRO A 120 0.54 -19.93 -2.52
CA PRO A 120 1.72 -19.07 -2.64
C PRO A 120 2.08 -18.68 -4.06
N ALA A 121 1.93 -19.59 -5.03
CA ALA A 121 2.28 -19.26 -6.41
C ALA A 121 1.34 -18.19 -6.98
N VAL A 122 0.04 -18.26 -6.67
CA VAL A 122 -0.92 -17.29 -7.13
C VAL A 122 -0.72 -15.97 -6.38
N LEU A 123 -0.47 -16.07 -5.09
CA LEU A 123 -0.19 -14.90 -4.27
C LEU A 123 1.06 -14.16 -4.75
N ASP A 124 2.09 -14.91 -5.17
CA ASP A 124 3.28 -14.30 -5.72
C ASP A 124 2.95 -13.42 -6.92
N GLY A 125 2.08 -13.91 -7.81
CA GLY A 125 1.61 -13.12 -8.94
C GLY A 125 0.82 -11.91 -8.51
N PHE A 126 -0.02 -12.04 -7.49
CA PHE A 126 -0.77 -10.92 -6.95
C PHE A 126 0.16 -9.83 -6.41
N ILE A 127 1.20 -10.25 -5.70
CA ILE A 127 2.20 -9.32 -5.17
C ILE A 127 2.89 -8.58 -6.31
N GLN A 128 3.27 -9.30 -7.35
CA GLN A 128 3.93 -8.70 -8.50
C GLN A 128 3.02 -7.64 -9.16
N GLN A 129 1.75 -7.98 -9.37
CA GLN A 129 0.79 -7.05 -9.95
C GLN A 129 0.62 -5.81 -9.07
N THR A 130 0.52 -6.02 -7.76
CA THR A 130 0.33 -4.92 -6.82
C THR A 130 1.52 -3.97 -6.83
N ARG A 131 2.73 -4.53 -6.77
CA ARG A 131 3.94 -3.73 -6.78
C ARG A 131 4.06 -2.93 -8.08
N GLN A 132 3.71 -3.55 -9.19
CA GLN A 132 3.77 -2.88 -10.48
C GLN A 132 2.76 -1.73 -10.55
N LEU A 133 1.54 -1.96 -10.07
CA LEU A 133 0.52 -0.91 -10.06
C LEU A 133 0.95 0.28 -9.22
N VAL A 134 1.54 0.01 -8.06
CA VAL A 134 2.01 1.08 -7.18
C VAL A 134 3.13 1.86 -7.86
N GLN A 135 4.05 1.16 -8.52
CA GLN A 135 5.14 1.81 -9.22
C GLN A 135 4.65 2.67 -10.37
N GLU A 136 3.69 2.17 -11.14
CA GLU A 136 3.12 2.91 -12.25
C GLU A 136 2.42 4.18 -11.79
N ARG A 137 1.70 4.10 -10.67
CA ARG A 137 1.05 5.28 -10.10
C ARG A 137 2.07 6.32 -9.67
N ALA A 138 3.17 5.89 -9.08
CA ALA A 138 4.22 6.81 -8.65
C ALA A 138 4.86 7.50 -9.84
N ILE A 139 5.10 6.75 -10.92
CA ILE A 139 5.67 7.32 -12.14
C ILE A 139 4.71 8.34 -12.75
N GLN A 140 3.42 8.01 -12.80
CA GLN A 140 2.43 8.91 -13.37
C GLN A 140 2.34 10.21 -12.56
N GLN A 141 2.34 10.12 -11.24
CA GLN A 141 2.30 11.29 -10.39
C GLN A 141 3.53 12.16 -10.59
N ASN A 142 4.70 11.56 -10.75
CA ASN A 142 5.92 12.31 -11.02
C ASN A 142 5.86 13.03 -12.36
N LYS A 143 5.32 12.38 -13.38
CA LYS A 143 5.16 13.02 -14.67
C LYS A 143 4.25 14.23 -14.60
N GLU A 144 3.14 14.09 -13.90
CA GLU A 144 2.21 15.20 -13.77
C GLU A 144 2.83 16.36 -13.01
N ARG A 145 3.59 16.05 -11.96
CA ARG A 145 4.25 17.07 -11.17
C ARG A 145 5.29 17.81 -12.01
N LEU A 146 6.04 17.09 -12.84
CA LEU A 146 7.04 17.70 -13.70
C LEU A 146 6.38 18.57 -14.76
N GLN A 147 5.27 18.14 -15.32
CA GLN A 147 4.56 18.94 -16.30
C GLN A 147 4.05 20.24 -15.69
N ASP A 148 3.54 20.16 -14.47
CA ASP A 148 3.10 21.38 -13.80
C ASP A 148 4.25 22.36 -13.60
N LYS A 149 5.43 21.87 -13.30
CA LYS A 149 6.59 22.72 -13.14
C LYS A 149 7.06 23.31 -14.45
N LEU A 150 6.94 22.54 -15.53
CA LEU A 150 7.42 22.97 -16.83
C LEU A 150 6.48 23.97 -17.50
N HIS A 151 5.26 24.06 -17.05
CA HIS A 151 4.28 24.93 -17.68
C HIS A 151 3.65 25.89 -16.69
N PRO A 152 4.47 26.67 -15.99
CA PRO A 152 3.92 27.66 -15.06
C PRO A 152 3.16 28.76 -15.80
N ALA A 153 3.35 28.86 -17.09
CA ALA A 153 2.67 29.88 -17.90
C ALA A 153 1.16 29.69 -17.88
N LYS A 154 0.69 28.57 -17.44
CA LYS A 154 -0.75 28.37 -17.30
C LYS A 154 -1.35 29.26 -16.25
N LEU A 155 -0.53 29.86 -15.44
CA LEU A 155 -1.02 30.80 -14.44
C LEU A 155 -1.67 31.97 -15.13
N PRO A 156 -2.61 32.58 -14.45
CA PRO A 156 -3.32 33.74 -15.02
C PRO A 156 -2.36 34.81 -15.43
N ALA A 157 -2.75 35.57 -16.40
CA ALA A 157 -1.90 36.55 -17.02
C ALA A 157 -2.06 37.94 -16.44
N GLN A 158 -2.41 38.05 -15.21
CA GLN A 158 -2.60 39.36 -14.64
C GLN A 158 -1.43 40.29 -14.79
N PRO A 159 -0.20 39.86 -14.59
CA PRO A 159 0.90 40.83 -14.71
C PRO A 159 0.95 41.52 -16.05
N ARG A 160 0.56 40.83 -17.09
CA ARG A 160 0.61 41.47 -18.40
C ARG A 160 -0.36 42.56 -18.54
N LYS A 161 -1.50 42.43 -17.93
CA LYS A 161 -2.46 43.50 -17.99
C LYS A 161 -1.95 44.79 -17.34
N SER A 162 -1.32 44.60 -16.21
CA SER A 162 -0.76 45.76 -15.53
C SER A 162 0.28 46.44 -16.40
N ARG A 163 1.09 45.68 -17.04
CA ARG A 163 2.13 46.25 -17.85
C ARG A 163 1.57 47.02 -19.03
N ALA A 164 0.52 46.47 -19.60
CA ALA A 164 -0.10 47.16 -20.72
C ALA A 164 -0.64 48.51 -20.28
N ALA A 165 -1.26 48.57 -19.13
CA ALA A 165 -1.76 49.81 -18.63
C ALA A 165 -0.65 50.82 -18.43
N ALA A 166 0.49 50.34 -17.96
CA ALA A 166 1.60 51.25 -17.73
C ALA A 166 2.12 51.89 -18.98
N GLN A 167 1.94 51.25 -20.08
CA GLN A 167 2.49 51.77 -21.32
C GLN A 167 1.71 52.90 -21.91
N GLU A 168 0.56 53.13 -21.39
CA GLU A 168 -0.26 54.16 -21.98
C GLU A 168 0.16 55.53 -21.65
N ARG A 169 1.11 55.70 -20.88
CA ARG A 169 1.55 57.02 -20.52
C ARG A 169 2.31 57.72 -21.47
#